data_f88305a70e90ae65ae7e3fbda2053b5e
#
_entry.id   f88305a70e90ae65ae7e3fbda2053b5e
#
_cell.length_a   1.000
_cell.length_b   1.000
_cell.length_c   1.000
_cell.angle_alpha   90.00
_cell.angle_beta   90.00
_cell.angle_gamma   90.00
#
_symmetry.space_group_name_H-M   'P 1'
#
loop_
_entity.id
_entity.type
_entity.pdbx_description
1 polymer ?
#
loop_
_entity_poly.entity_id
_entity_poly.type
_entity_poly.pdbx_seq_one_letter_code
_entity_poly.pdbx_strand_id
1 'polypeptide(L)'
;MGQGRWFKGRQFTTEVILWAVRWYLMFPISYRDLELMLLDRGVEVDHTTIFRWIQAYAAELEKRIRPHLRTSNGSWRVDETYVRVKGRWTYLYRAVDSRGQTIDFLLSARRDAAAAKRFFRKALAQPHTVNPRTVTVDKNPAYPRAAAEMKKDGELWRRSRLRNAST
;
A
#
# COMPACT_ATOMS: atom_id res chain seq x y z
N MET A 1 33.38 -13.68 -2.49
CA MET A 1 32.90 -14.41 -2.96
C MET A 1 31.59 -15.10 -3.16
N GLY A 2 30.74 -15.31 -2.22
CA GLY A 2 29.48 -16.01 -2.42
C GLY A 2 28.37 -15.24 -3.09
N GLN A 3 28.50 -13.95 -3.34
CA GLN A 3 27.40 -13.12 -3.86
C GLN A 3 26.91 -13.55 -5.24
N GLY A 4 27.79 -13.94 -6.15
CA GLY A 4 27.38 -14.37 -7.50
C GLY A 4 26.60 -15.69 -7.55
N ARG A 5 26.69 -16.53 -6.53
CA ARG A 5 25.93 -17.78 -6.45
C ARG A 5 24.50 -17.60 -5.93
N TRP A 6 24.29 -16.65 -5.03
CA TRP A 6 22.97 -16.34 -4.49
C TRP A 6 22.04 -15.78 -5.55
N PHE A 7 22.62 -15.23 -6.61
CA PHE A 7 21.89 -14.61 -7.70
C PHE A 7 21.69 -15.51 -8.91
N LYS A 8 22.28 -16.72 -8.92
CA LYS A 8 22.05 -17.68 -9.98
C LYS A 8 20.58 -18.15 -9.91
N GLY A 9 19.74 -17.58 -10.73
CA GLY A 9 18.31 -17.78 -10.75
C GLY A 9 17.49 -16.68 -10.10
N ARG A 10 18.08 -15.82 -9.24
CA ARG A 10 17.39 -14.66 -8.63
C ARG A 10 18.04 -13.32 -8.94
N GLN A 11 19.27 -13.28 -9.43
CA GLN A 11 20.05 -12.07 -9.75
C GLN A 11 20.20 -11.02 -8.62
N PHE A 12 19.49 -11.14 -7.49
CA PHE A 12 19.41 -10.11 -6.45
C PHE A 12 19.41 -10.72 -5.05
N THR A 13 19.98 -10.02 -4.06
CA THR A 13 19.96 -10.45 -2.66
C THR A 13 18.56 -10.29 -2.06
N THR A 14 18.28 -11.09 -1.05
CA THR A 14 17.05 -10.95 -0.25
C THR A 14 16.91 -9.53 0.32
N GLU A 15 18.01 -8.92 0.74
CA GLU A 15 18.02 -7.55 1.28
C GLU A 15 17.52 -6.51 0.28
N VAL A 16 18.00 -6.57 -0.97
CA VAL A 16 17.54 -5.67 -2.04
C VAL A 16 16.06 -5.88 -2.33
N ILE A 17 15.64 -7.14 -2.42
CA ILE A 17 14.24 -7.49 -2.67
C ILE A 17 13.34 -6.94 -1.56
N LEU A 18 13.69 -7.19 -0.30
CA LEU A 18 12.90 -6.72 0.84
C LEU A 18 12.87 -5.20 0.93
N TRP A 19 13.96 -4.54 0.59
CA TRP A 19 14.02 -3.08 0.55
C TRP A 19 13.09 -2.50 -0.50
N ALA A 20 13.10 -3.04 -1.71
CA ALA A 20 12.20 -2.59 -2.78
C ALA A 20 10.73 -2.79 -2.41
N VAL A 21 10.38 -3.95 -1.84
CA VAL A 21 9.01 -4.23 -1.38
C VAL A 21 8.61 -3.28 -0.25
N ARG A 22 9.50 -3.01 0.70
CA ARG A 22 9.26 -2.04 1.77
C ARG A 22 8.98 -0.64 1.23
N TRP A 23 9.77 -0.16 0.28
CA TRP A 23 9.55 1.14 -0.34
C TRP A 23 8.19 1.24 -1.03
N TYR A 24 7.82 0.21 -1.78
CA TYR A 24 6.53 0.16 -2.45
C TYR A 24 5.36 0.21 -1.46
N LEU A 25 5.47 -0.50 -0.33
CA LEU A 25 4.43 -0.51 0.70
C LEU A 25 4.35 0.81 1.49
N MET A 26 5.48 1.49 1.70
CA MET A 26 5.55 2.68 2.52
C MET A 26 5.36 4.00 1.75
N PHE A 27 5.64 4.01 0.45
CA PHE A 27 5.64 5.23 -0.34
C PHE A 27 4.74 5.12 -1.58
N PRO A 28 4.15 6.23 -2.07
CA PRO A 28 3.26 6.21 -3.23
C PRO A 28 4.06 6.18 -4.54
N ILE A 29 4.89 5.16 -4.71
CA ILE A 29 5.74 4.97 -5.87
C ILE A 29 5.26 3.82 -6.73
N SER A 30 5.48 3.94 -8.05
CA SER A 30 5.17 2.87 -9.00
C SER A 30 6.29 1.84 -9.08
N TYR A 31 6.03 0.72 -9.74
CA TYR A 31 7.09 -0.26 -10.04
C TYR A 31 8.19 0.33 -10.92
N ARG A 32 7.84 1.24 -11.83
CA ARG A 32 8.82 1.93 -12.68
C ARG A 32 9.65 2.93 -11.89
N ASP A 33 9.07 3.61 -10.93
CA ASP A 33 9.83 4.46 -10.01
C ASP A 33 10.84 3.64 -9.23
N LEU A 34 10.43 2.47 -8.74
CA LEU A 34 11.34 1.55 -8.05
C LEU A 34 12.46 1.06 -8.96
N GLU A 35 12.16 0.76 -10.21
CA GLU A 35 13.16 0.39 -11.22
C GLU A 35 14.24 1.46 -11.35
N LEU A 36 13.83 2.73 -11.46
CA LEU A 36 14.74 3.88 -11.53
C LEU A 36 15.52 4.09 -10.24
N MET A 37 14.85 4.00 -9.09
CA MET A 37 15.48 4.16 -7.78
C MET A 37 16.55 3.09 -7.51
N LEU A 38 16.28 1.87 -7.92
CA LEU A 38 17.24 0.77 -7.81
C LEU A 38 18.40 0.93 -8.79
N LEU A 39 18.11 1.39 -10.02
CA LEU A 39 19.13 1.67 -11.02
C LEU A 39 20.11 2.76 -10.54
N ASP A 40 19.61 3.81 -9.91
CA ASP A 40 20.44 4.86 -9.29
C ASP A 40 21.41 4.31 -8.23
N ARG A 41 21.11 3.16 -7.68
CA ARG A 41 21.92 2.47 -6.67
C ARG A 41 22.73 1.29 -7.24
N GLY A 42 22.82 1.22 -8.56
CA GLY A 42 23.59 0.17 -9.24
C GLY A 42 22.88 -1.18 -9.34
N VAL A 43 21.57 -1.21 -9.10
CA VAL A 43 20.77 -2.44 -9.19
C VAL A 43 19.90 -2.38 -10.45
N GLU A 44 20.27 -3.15 -11.46
CA GLU A 44 19.49 -3.30 -12.68
C GLU A 44 18.43 -4.37 -12.49
N VAL A 45 17.16 -3.94 -12.46
CA VAL A 45 16.01 -4.84 -12.33
C VAL A 45 14.83 -4.21 -13.05
N ASP A 46 14.05 -5.02 -13.77
CA ASP A 46 12.86 -4.53 -14.45
C ASP A 46 11.63 -4.50 -13.51
N HIS A 47 10.63 -3.69 -13.88
CA HIS A 47 9.41 -3.54 -13.10
C HIS A 47 8.59 -4.84 -12.99
N THR A 48 8.71 -5.76 -13.93
CA THR A 48 8.04 -7.07 -13.88
C THR A 48 8.63 -7.93 -12.76
N THR A 49 9.95 -7.92 -12.59
CA THR A 49 10.63 -8.61 -11.50
C THR A 49 10.24 -8.00 -10.15
N ILE A 50 10.17 -6.67 -10.04
CA ILE A 50 9.71 -5.98 -8.84
C ILE A 50 8.27 -6.38 -8.50
N PHE A 51 7.39 -6.45 -9.48
CA PHE A 51 6.03 -6.94 -9.32
C PHE A 51 5.99 -8.34 -8.71
N ARG A 52 6.85 -9.26 -9.16
CA ARG A 52 6.97 -10.60 -8.60
C ARG A 52 7.44 -10.58 -7.14
N TRP A 53 8.34 -9.69 -6.79
CA TRP A 53 8.78 -9.52 -5.41
C TRP A 53 7.65 -9.08 -4.50
N ILE A 54 6.85 -8.12 -4.93
CA ILE A 54 5.66 -7.68 -4.19
C ILE A 54 4.71 -8.86 -3.94
N GLN A 55 4.44 -9.65 -4.96
CA GLN A 55 3.59 -10.82 -4.84
C GLN A 55 4.11 -11.85 -3.83
N ALA A 56 5.42 -12.04 -3.78
CA ALA A 56 6.02 -13.06 -2.92
C ALA A 56 6.13 -12.61 -1.45
N TYR A 57 6.38 -11.31 -1.19
CA TYR A 57 6.82 -10.85 0.13
C TYR A 57 5.91 -9.85 0.81
N ALA A 58 4.90 -9.30 0.13
CA ALA A 58 4.07 -8.23 0.69
C ALA A 58 3.39 -8.61 2.02
N ALA A 59 2.84 -9.82 2.13
CA ALA A 59 2.14 -10.28 3.32
C ALA A 59 3.05 -10.35 4.56
N GLU A 60 4.27 -10.81 4.36
CA GLU A 60 5.25 -10.94 5.45
C GLU A 60 5.75 -9.58 5.92
N LEU A 61 6.03 -8.68 4.99
CA LEU A 61 6.51 -7.34 5.32
C LEU A 61 5.46 -6.46 5.95
N GLU A 62 4.20 -6.67 5.67
CA GLU A 62 3.11 -5.94 6.30
C GLU A 62 3.24 -5.90 7.81
N LYS A 63 3.46 -7.05 8.42
CA LYS A 63 3.56 -7.19 9.88
C LYS A 63 4.76 -6.43 10.45
N ARG A 64 5.86 -6.35 9.71
CA ARG A 64 7.10 -5.75 10.17
C ARG A 64 7.15 -4.23 10.00
N ILE A 65 6.47 -3.70 8.99
CA ILE A 65 6.49 -2.26 8.68
C ILE A 65 5.54 -1.45 9.55
N ARG A 66 4.40 -2.02 9.96
CA ARG A 66 3.36 -1.32 10.73
C ARG A 66 3.88 -0.50 11.93
N PRO A 67 4.77 -1.02 12.78
CA PRO A 67 5.25 -0.26 13.93
C PRO A 67 6.08 0.98 13.58
N HIS A 68 6.51 1.12 12.34
CA HIS A 68 7.40 2.20 11.87
C HIS A 68 6.69 3.27 11.07
N LEU A 69 5.36 3.23 10.98
CA LEU A 69 4.58 4.24 10.27
C LEU A 69 4.58 5.57 11.04
N ARG A 70 4.65 6.69 10.30
CA ARG A 70 4.71 8.03 10.89
C ARG A 70 3.32 8.66 10.99
N THR A 71 3.17 9.68 11.85
CA THR A 71 1.92 10.43 11.99
C THR A 71 1.47 11.02 10.66
N SER A 72 0.22 10.76 10.30
CA SER A 72 -0.40 11.24 9.07
C SER A 72 -1.06 12.61 9.26
N ASN A 73 -1.35 13.28 8.13
CA ASN A 73 -2.23 14.45 8.12
C ASN A 73 -3.68 14.08 7.74
N GLY A 74 -4.56 15.09 7.68
CA GLY A 74 -5.98 14.88 7.42
C GLY A 74 -6.38 14.73 5.95
N SER A 75 -5.43 14.62 5.04
CA SER A 75 -5.70 14.44 3.62
C SER A 75 -5.13 13.10 3.14
N TRP A 76 -6.03 12.17 2.84
CA TRP A 76 -5.65 10.81 2.45
C TRP A 76 -5.87 10.57 0.96
N ARG A 77 -5.00 9.77 0.39
CA ARG A 77 -5.18 9.17 -0.92
C ARG A 77 -5.17 7.66 -0.76
N VAL A 78 -6.23 7.01 -1.24
CA VAL A 78 -6.41 5.56 -1.12
C VAL A 78 -6.44 4.94 -2.50
N ASP A 79 -5.67 3.92 -2.70
CA ASP A 79 -5.68 3.10 -3.89
C ASP A 79 -5.70 1.60 -3.54
N GLU A 80 -6.02 0.77 -4.50
CA GLU A 80 -5.82 -0.65 -4.40
C GLU A 80 -5.10 -1.19 -5.62
N THR A 81 -4.21 -2.14 -5.39
CA THR A 81 -3.45 -2.84 -6.40
C THR A 81 -3.73 -4.34 -6.31
N TYR A 82 -3.91 -4.97 -7.45
CA TYR A 82 -4.15 -6.41 -7.52
C TYR A 82 -2.83 -7.15 -7.55
N VAL A 83 -2.53 -7.88 -6.49
CA VAL A 83 -1.26 -8.59 -6.31
C VAL A 83 -1.49 -10.07 -6.04
N ARG A 84 -0.54 -10.90 -6.39
CA ARG A 84 -0.59 -12.33 -6.12
C ARG A 84 0.28 -12.68 -4.92
N VAL A 85 -0.33 -13.18 -3.87
CA VAL A 85 0.35 -13.57 -2.63
C VAL A 85 0.18 -15.05 -2.40
N LYS A 86 1.29 -15.77 -2.30
CA LYS A 86 1.30 -17.23 -2.11
C LYS A 86 0.38 -17.97 -3.11
N GLY A 87 0.43 -17.59 -4.37
CA GLY A 87 -0.38 -18.17 -5.44
C GLY A 87 -1.83 -17.70 -5.52
N ARG A 88 -2.28 -16.84 -4.60
CA ARG A 88 -3.66 -16.31 -4.56
C ARG A 88 -3.68 -14.85 -4.96
N TRP A 89 -4.64 -14.47 -5.79
CA TRP A 89 -4.89 -13.09 -6.15
C TRP A 89 -5.49 -12.35 -4.96
N THR A 90 -4.89 -11.23 -4.60
CA THR A 90 -5.21 -10.46 -3.41
C THR A 90 -5.19 -8.97 -3.75
N TYR A 91 -6.05 -8.19 -3.11
CA TYR A 91 -6.03 -6.73 -3.24
C TYR A 91 -5.16 -6.14 -2.13
N LEU A 92 -4.19 -5.32 -2.53
CA LEU A 92 -3.42 -4.51 -1.61
C LEU A 92 -4.05 -3.12 -1.55
N TYR A 93 -4.72 -2.81 -0.46
CA TYR A 93 -5.20 -1.47 -0.14
C TYR A 93 -4.05 -0.67 0.45
N ARG A 94 -3.87 0.54 -0.01
CA ARG A 94 -2.82 1.43 0.50
C ARG A 94 -3.37 2.84 0.64
N ALA A 95 -3.07 3.48 1.77
CA ALA A 95 -3.39 4.88 2.01
C ALA A 95 -2.12 5.67 2.30
N VAL A 96 -2.01 6.82 1.67
CA VAL A 96 -0.92 7.79 1.90
C VAL A 96 -1.53 9.16 2.20
N ASP A 97 -0.80 9.99 2.93
CA ASP A 97 -1.22 11.36 3.16
C ASP A 97 -0.73 12.31 2.05
N SER A 98 -1.09 13.59 2.14
CA SER A 98 -0.70 14.57 1.13
C SER A 98 0.81 14.84 1.06
N ARG A 99 1.56 14.43 2.08
CA ARG A 99 3.04 14.49 2.11
C ARG A 99 3.69 13.22 1.57
N GLY A 100 2.89 12.25 1.11
CA GLY A 100 3.36 10.98 0.61
C GLY A 100 3.74 9.95 1.67
N GLN A 101 3.43 10.21 2.94
CA GLN A 101 3.68 9.27 4.02
C GLN A 101 2.62 8.18 4.04
N THR A 102 3.03 6.94 4.19
CA THR A 102 2.09 5.82 4.30
C THR A 102 1.31 5.91 5.60
N ILE A 103 -0.01 5.89 5.48
CA ILE A 103 -0.93 5.83 6.60
C ILE A 103 -1.08 4.39 7.05
N ASP A 104 -1.51 3.53 6.14
CA ASP A 104 -1.64 2.10 6.39
C ASP A 104 -1.83 1.34 5.07
N PHE A 105 -1.84 0.02 5.16
CA PHE A 105 -2.12 -0.87 4.06
C PHE A 105 -2.78 -2.15 4.57
N LEU A 106 -3.51 -2.83 3.70
CA LEU A 106 -4.23 -4.07 4.02
C LEU A 106 -4.25 -4.98 2.81
N LEU A 107 -3.94 -6.25 3.02
CA LEU A 107 -4.18 -7.29 2.04
C LEU A 107 -5.58 -7.88 2.25
N SER A 108 -6.38 -7.92 1.19
CA SER A 108 -7.74 -8.46 1.22
C SER A 108 -8.01 -9.35 0.02
N ALA A 109 -8.67 -10.47 0.28
CA ALA A 109 -9.12 -11.36 -0.79
C ALA A 109 -10.28 -10.75 -1.61
N ARG A 110 -10.95 -9.75 -1.09
CA ARG A 110 -12.14 -9.12 -1.70
C ARG A 110 -11.94 -7.62 -1.91
N ARG A 111 -12.62 -7.12 -2.92
CA ARG A 111 -12.67 -5.71 -3.31
C ARG A 111 -14.12 -5.19 -3.21
N ASP A 112 -14.70 -5.24 -2.04
CA ASP A 112 -16.08 -4.82 -1.76
C ASP A 112 -16.14 -3.74 -0.68
N ALA A 113 -17.34 -3.25 -0.38
CA ALA A 113 -17.54 -2.24 0.65
C ALA A 113 -17.09 -2.74 2.03
N ALA A 114 -17.27 -4.02 2.33
CA ALA A 114 -16.81 -4.60 3.59
C ALA A 114 -15.29 -4.59 3.71
N ALA A 115 -14.58 -4.88 2.63
CA ALA A 115 -13.11 -4.80 2.59
C ALA A 115 -12.63 -3.36 2.76
N ALA A 116 -13.26 -2.39 2.08
CA ALA A 116 -12.94 -0.97 2.20
C ALA A 116 -13.18 -0.48 3.64
N LYS A 117 -14.31 -0.84 4.26
CA LYS A 117 -14.60 -0.53 5.68
C LYS A 117 -13.54 -1.09 6.61
N ARG A 118 -13.18 -2.35 6.42
CA ARG A 118 -12.15 -3.02 7.22
C ARG A 118 -10.81 -2.30 7.10
N PHE A 119 -10.44 -1.88 5.90
CA PHE A 119 -9.23 -1.11 5.68
C PHE A 119 -9.26 0.25 6.39
N PHE A 120 -10.34 1.01 6.23
CA PHE A 120 -10.50 2.30 6.91
C PHE A 120 -10.49 2.17 8.43
N ARG A 121 -11.20 1.18 8.99
CA ARG A 121 -11.17 0.92 10.43
C ARG A 121 -9.77 0.65 10.92
N LYS A 122 -9.00 -0.14 10.19
CA LYS A 122 -7.63 -0.48 10.52
C LYS A 122 -6.72 0.75 10.47
N ALA A 123 -6.85 1.56 9.43
CA ALA A 123 -6.10 2.80 9.29
C ALA A 123 -6.44 3.82 10.39
N LEU A 124 -7.72 3.98 10.69
CA LEU A 124 -8.18 4.90 11.74
C LEU A 124 -7.81 4.45 13.16
N ALA A 125 -7.62 3.15 13.37
CA ALA A 125 -7.23 2.60 14.67
C ALA A 125 -5.74 2.79 14.99
N GLN A 126 -4.92 3.17 14.02
CA GLN A 126 -3.49 3.38 14.23
C GLN A 126 -3.23 4.67 15.03
N PRO A 127 -2.32 4.64 16.02
CA PRO A 127 -2.07 5.82 16.85
C PRO A 127 -1.44 7.00 16.08
N HIS A 128 -0.86 6.75 14.91
CA HIS A 128 -0.26 7.77 14.06
C HIS A 128 -1.24 8.42 13.07
N THR A 129 -2.50 8.02 13.08
CA THR A 129 -3.51 8.55 12.15
C THR A 129 -4.48 9.51 12.83
N VAL A 130 -4.92 10.50 12.05
CA VAL A 130 -6.02 11.40 12.41
C VAL A 130 -7.21 11.12 11.50
N ASN A 131 -8.41 11.38 11.99
CA ASN A 131 -9.61 11.21 11.17
C ASN A 131 -9.56 12.17 9.97
N PRO A 132 -9.63 11.68 8.74
CA PRO A 132 -9.34 12.49 7.56
C PRO A 132 -10.45 13.51 7.28
N ARG A 133 -10.05 14.69 6.83
CA ARG A 133 -10.97 15.69 6.26
C ARG A 133 -11.33 15.38 4.82
N THR A 134 -10.38 14.83 4.08
CA THR A 134 -10.53 14.48 2.67
C THR A 134 -9.90 13.12 2.40
N VAL A 135 -10.64 12.27 1.71
CA VAL A 135 -10.15 10.97 1.22
C VAL A 135 -10.32 10.95 -0.29
N THR A 136 -9.23 10.93 -1.03
CA THR A 136 -9.23 10.81 -2.48
C THR A 136 -9.11 9.34 -2.83
N VAL A 137 -10.04 8.83 -3.63
CA VAL A 137 -10.15 7.43 -4.05
C VAL A 137 -10.31 7.34 -5.56
N ASP A 138 -10.10 6.16 -6.11
CA ASP A 138 -10.50 5.88 -7.48
C ASP A 138 -12.04 5.77 -7.58
N LYS A 139 -12.55 5.54 -8.81
CA LYS A 139 -14.00 5.48 -9.05
C LYS A 139 -14.67 4.17 -8.62
N ASN A 140 -14.04 3.38 -7.77
CA ASN A 140 -14.61 2.14 -7.26
C ASN A 140 -15.83 2.44 -6.37
N PRO A 141 -17.02 1.90 -6.70
CA PRO A 141 -18.26 2.17 -5.94
C PRO A 141 -18.24 1.63 -4.51
N ALA A 142 -17.29 0.78 -4.14
CA ALA A 142 -17.15 0.30 -2.77
C ALA A 142 -16.80 1.41 -1.78
N TYR A 143 -16.03 2.42 -2.20
CA TYR A 143 -15.61 3.52 -1.32
C TYR A 143 -16.75 4.44 -0.88
N PRO A 144 -17.59 4.95 -1.77
CA PRO A 144 -18.73 5.76 -1.35
C PRO A 144 -19.65 5.04 -0.38
N ARG A 145 -19.93 3.78 -0.63
CA ARG A 145 -20.76 2.95 0.24
C ARG A 145 -20.13 2.74 1.61
N ALA A 146 -18.86 2.37 1.65
CA ALA A 146 -18.13 2.19 2.90
C ALA A 146 -18.07 3.47 3.72
N ALA A 147 -17.75 4.61 3.08
CA ALA A 147 -17.69 5.91 3.74
C ALA A 147 -19.04 6.33 4.32
N ALA A 148 -20.13 6.15 3.57
CA ALA A 148 -21.47 6.49 4.02
C ALA A 148 -21.88 5.67 5.25
N GLU A 149 -21.65 4.37 5.22
CA GLU A 149 -21.94 3.47 6.34
C GLU A 149 -21.11 3.82 7.58
N MET A 150 -19.84 4.10 7.42
CA MET A 150 -18.93 4.46 8.53
C MET A 150 -19.28 5.82 9.13
N LYS A 151 -19.74 6.78 8.34
CA LYS A 151 -20.23 8.07 8.84
C LYS A 151 -21.50 7.90 9.67
N LYS A 152 -22.40 7.03 9.21
CA LYS A 152 -23.63 6.69 9.93
C LYS A 152 -23.34 6.06 11.28
N ASP A 153 -22.34 5.17 11.32
CA ASP A 153 -21.95 4.46 12.54
C ASP A 153 -21.03 5.29 13.46
N GLY A 154 -20.67 6.51 13.05
CA GLY A 154 -19.80 7.39 13.81
C GLY A 154 -18.30 7.02 13.77
N GLU A 155 -17.91 6.06 12.95
CA GLU A 155 -16.53 5.60 12.82
C GLU A 155 -15.69 6.55 11.96
N LEU A 156 -16.30 7.17 10.95
CA LEU A 156 -15.68 8.19 10.11
C LEU A 156 -16.32 9.55 10.41
N TRP A 157 -15.49 10.57 10.45
CA TRP A 157 -15.95 11.93 10.70
C TRP A 157 -17.00 12.37 9.66
N ARG A 158 -18.13 12.88 10.09
CA ARG A 158 -19.26 13.27 9.20
C ARG A 158 -18.87 14.31 8.16
N ARG A 159 -17.93 15.19 8.47
CA ARG A 159 -17.42 16.23 7.57
C ARG A 159 -16.35 15.75 6.61
N SER A 160 -15.89 14.51 6.74
CA SER A 160 -14.94 13.93 5.79
C SER A 160 -15.50 13.92 4.39
N ARG A 161 -14.75 14.41 3.44
CA ARG A 161 -15.14 14.47 2.03
C ARG A 161 -14.46 13.35 1.25
N LEU A 162 -15.25 12.59 0.53
CA LEU A 162 -14.75 11.61 -0.43
C LEU A 162 -14.63 12.30 -1.80
N ARG A 163 -13.45 12.23 -2.40
CA ARG A 163 -13.17 12.79 -3.73
C ARG A 163 -12.68 11.70 -4.65
N ASN A 164 -13.12 11.74 -5.91
CA ASN A 164 -12.54 10.88 -6.93
C ASN A 164 -11.21 11.47 -7.41
N ALA A 165 -10.22 10.60 -7.62
CA ALA A 165 -8.99 11.00 -8.24
C ALA A 165 -9.27 11.53 -9.64
N SER A 166 -8.66 12.66 -9.98
CA SER A 166 -8.72 13.18 -11.35
C SER A 166 -7.98 12.21 -12.26
N THR A 167 -8.60 11.82 -13.35
CA THR A 167 -7.94 11.07 -14.42
C THR A 167 -6.89 11.93 -15.09
#